data_d23afad1a5e0a177a8ad593441dd6db1
#
_entry.id   d23afad1a5e0a177a8ad593441dd6db1
#
_cell.length_a   1.000
_cell.length_b   1.000
_cell.length_c   1.000
_cell.angle_alpha   90.00
_cell.angle_beta   90.00
_cell.angle_gamma   90.00
#
_symmetry.space_group_name_H-M   'P 1'
#
loop_
_entity.id
_entity.type
_entity.pdbx_description
1 polymer ?
#
loop_
_entity_poly.entity_id
_entity_poly.type
_entity_poly.pdbx_seq_one_letter_code
_entity_poly.pdbx_strand_id
1 'polypeptide(L)'
;MKSLINNFILIIKMFYGELFNLKNPIKIRIFRILARFQISNKFISFYLKKRKNEKIITFDNDYVNIDVNKSISNLNKDGVCLDVSLKKETLENIIDYINDKEFNFNRDKNRKINFKDRYSFKDLYILNYMNPHLENDNIKKVLLNKNIIQVIKSYLGVDPILEWSQIYWSMPFKDENGNNISPPNNEFGYHYDIDGFKFLKIFFYLTNVEKDDGPHVFVKNTGEKNLFKLLNRRIDENLITKKFNNQNKIIVGKKGSGFIEDTSFYHKGTAPINERGVLTCLYNISKW
;
A
#
# COMPACT_ATOMS: atom_id res chain seq x y z
N MET A 1 15.16 34.47 2.56
CA MET A 1 15.99 34.18 1.39
C MET A 1 16.69 32.81 1.46
N LYS A 2 17.49 32.47 2.50
CA LYS A 2 18.14 31.15 2.63
C LYS A 2 17.18 29.94 2.55
N SER A 3 15.98 30.02 3.15
CA SER A 3 14.97 28.95 3.11
C SER A 3 14.41 28.70 1.70
N LEU A 4 14.17 29.77 0.92
CA LEU A 4 13.71 29.66 -0.47
C LEU A 4 14.76 29.02 -1.38
N ILE A 5 16.02 29.40 -1.20
CA ILE A 5 17.14 28.82 -1.97
C ILE A 5 17.29 27.33 -1.64
N ASN A 6 17.23 26.97 -0.35
CA ASN A 6 17.29 25.57 0.07
C ASN A 6 16.15 24.72 -0.51
N ASN A 7 14.92 25.24 -0.48
CA ASN A 7 13.77 24.55 -1.07
C ASN A 7 13.93 24.39 -2.59
N PHE A 8 14.44 25.39 -3.29
CA PHE A 8 14.71 25.32 -4.73
C PHE A 8 15.77 24.26 -5.05
N ILE A 9 16.86 24.21 -4.29
CA ILE A 9 17.91 23.17 -4.43
C ILE A 9 17.33 21.77 -4.19
N LEU A 10 16.46 21.60 -3.20
CA LEU A 10 15.81 20.31 -2.91
C LEU A 10 14.87 19.88 -4.04
N ILE A 11 14.12 20.82 -4.62
CA ILE A 11 13.28 20.54 -5.79
C ILE A 11 14.14 20.09 -6.98
N ILE A 12 15.23 20.79 -7.26
CA ILE A 12 16.16 20.39 -8.34
C ILE A 12 16.72 18.98 -8.09
N LYS A 13 17.18 18.70 -6.87
CA LYS A 13 17.69 17.37 -6.50
C LYS A 13 16.62 16.27 -6.68
N MET A 14 15.38 16.56 -6.33
CA MET A 14 14.26 15.63 -6.53
C MET A 14 14.01 15.36 -8.02
N PHE A 15 13.96 16.40 -8.85
CA PHE A 15 13.80 16.26 -10.31
C PHE A 15 14.95 15.47 -10.90
N TYR A 16 16.18 15.82 -10.54
CA TYR A 16 17.38 15.12 -10.99
C TYR A 16 17.35 13.64 -10.58
N GLY A 17 17.06 13.36 -9.30
CA GLY A 17 16.99 11.99 -8.78
C GLY A 17 15.94 11.11 -9.49
N GLU A 18 14.76 11.66 -9.80
CA GLU A 18 13.75 10.92 -10.56
C GLU A 18 14.11 10.81 -12.06
N LEU A 19 14.61 11.87 -12.68
CA LEU A 19 14.93 11.89 -14.11
C LEU A 19 16.10 10.95 -14.46
N PHE A 20 17.09 10.84 -13.57
CA PHE A 20 18.26 10.00 -13.76
C PHE A 20 18.17 8.63 -13.05
N ASN A 21 17.01 8.26 -12.54
CA ASN A 21 16.79 6.93 -12.01
C ASN A 21 16.67 5.89 -13.13
N LEU A 22 17.81 5.38 -13.61
CA LEU A 22 17.89 4.44 -14.73
C LEU A 22 17.18 3.09 -14.49
N LYS A 23 16.81 2.78 -13.24
CA LYS A 23 16.02 1.57 -12.92
C LYS A 23 14.61 1.61 -13.47
N ASN A 24 14.06 2.81 -13.74
CA ASN A 24 12.72 2.99 -14.27
C ASN A 24 12.73 3.49 -15.72
N PRO A 25 11.81 3.05 -16.58
CA PRO A 25 11.59 3.64 -17.90
C PRO A 25 11.33 5.15 -17.83
N ILE A 26 11.72 5.90 -18.86
CA ILE A 26 11.58 7.37 -18.88
C ILE A 26 10.14 7.83 -18.68
N LYS A 27 9.18 7.11 -19.23
CA LYS A 27 7.74 7.34 -19.05
C LYS A 27 7.36 7.36 -17.56
N ILE A 28 7.82 6.37 -16.78
CA ILE A 28 7.55 6.26 -15.35
C ILE A 28 8.23 7.40 -14.58
N ARG A 29 9.44 7.82 -14.98
CA ARG A 29 10.15 8.93 -14.33
C ARG A 29 9.38 10.24 -14.48
N ILE A 30 8.97 10.57 -15.71
CA ILE A 30 8.16 11.77 -15.99
C ILE A 30 6.84 11.73 -15.19
N PHE A 31 6.16 10.59 -15.20
CA PHE A 31 4.96 10.38 -14.44
C PHE A 31 5.16 10.67 -12.94
N ARG A 32 6.19 10.10 -12.31
CA ARG A 32 6.47 10.26 -10.88
C ARG A 32 6.78 11.71 -10.52
N ILE A 33 7.36 12.48 -11.43
CA ILE A 33 7.53 13.93 -11.28
C ILE A 33 6.16 14.62 -11.29
N LEU A 34 5.38 14.40 -12.35
CA LEU A 34 4.09 15.07 -12.53
C LEU A 34 3.08 14.73 -11.43
N ALA A 35 3.06 13.48 -10.97
CA ALA A 35 2.13 13.02 -9.92
C ALA A 35 2.38 13.67 -8.54
N ARG A 36 3.53 14.30 -8.32
CA ARG A 36 3.85 15.02 -7.08
C ARG A 36 3.20 16.40 -7.01
N PHE A 37 2.88 17.01 -8.15
CA PHE A 37 2.29 18.35 -8.18
C PHE A 37 0.77 18.30 -8.17
N GLN A 38 0.16 19.11 -7.32
CA GLN A 38 -1.30 19.13 -7.18
C GLN A 38 -2.01 19.59 -8.47
N ILE A 39 -1.46 20.56 -9.17
CA ILE A 39 -2.04 21.11 -10.40
C ILE A 39 -2.03 20.06 -11.51
N SER A 40 -0.87 19.45 -11.79
CA SER A 40 -0.76 18.41 -12.82
C SER A 40 -1.60 17.17 -12.45
N ASN A 41 -1.63 16.81 -11.15
CA ASN A 41 -2.45 15.71 -10.67
C ASN A 41 -3.94 15.95 -10.93
N LYS A 42 -4.47 17.14 -10.59
CA LYS A 42 -5.87 17.50 -10.85
C LYS A 42 -6.19 17.48 -12.35
N PHE A 43 -5.34 18.12 -13.17
CA PHE A 43 -5.55 18.22 -14.61
C PHE A 43 -5.51 16.83 -15.28
N ILE A 44 -4.48 16.04 -15.01
CA ILE A 44 -4.31 14.71 -15.61
C ILE A 44 -5.39 13.74 -15.10
N SER A 45 -5.72 13.79 -13.80
CA SER A 45 -6.82 12.96 -13.27
C SER A 45 -8.15 13.32 -13.92
N PHE A 46 -8.42 14.60 -14.17
CA PHE A 46 -9.61 15.04 -14.88
C PHE A 46 -9.65 14.54 -16.33
N TYR A 47 -8.53 14.65 -17.04
CA TYR A 47 -8.40 14.14 -18.41
C TYR A 47 -8.60 12.63 -18.48
N LEU A 48 -7.94 11.89 -17.58
CA LEU A 48 -8.05 10.43 -17.51
C LEU A 48 -9.46 9.97 -17.16
N LYS A 49 -10.19 10.72 -16.32
CA LYS A 49 -11.59 10.44 -16.01
C LYS A 49 -12.52 10.60 -17.22
N LYS A 50 -12.20 11.49 -18.15
CA LYS A 50 -12.96 11.62 -19.43
C LYS A 50 -12.69 10.45 -20.37
N ARG A 51 -11.54 9.82 -20.28
CA ARG A 51 -11.15 8.68 -21.06
C ARG A 51 -11.72 7.43 -20.39
N LYS A 52 -12.98 7.09 -20.69
CA LYS A 52 -13.66 5.93 -20.09
C LYS A 52 -12.74 4.70 -20.11
N ASN A 53 -12.41 4.20 -18.94
CA ASN A 53 -11.77 2.90 -18.82
C ASN A 53 -12.75 1.82 -19.28
N GLU A 54 -12.22 0.71 -19.78
CA GLU A 54 -13.01 -0.49 -19.97
C GLU A 54 -13.68 -0.86 -18.64
N LYS A 55 -14.95 -1.29 -18.72
CA LYS A 55 -15.69 -1.71 -17.53
C LYS A 55 -14.98 -2.89 -16.89
N ILE A 56 -14.57 -2.72 -15.64
CA ILE A 56 -13.96 -3.81 -14.88
C ILE A 56 -14.97 -4.93 -14.64
N ILE A 57 -14.53 -6.17 -14.85
CA ILE A 57 -15.34 -7.36 -14.53
C ILE A 57 -15.40 -7.46 -13.01
N THR A 58 -16.61 -7.60 -12.46
CA THR A 58 -16.83 -7.75 -11.02
C THR A 58 -17.55 -9.06 -10.73
N PHE A 59 -17.34 -9.57 -9.52
CA PHE A 59 -18.00 -10.76 -9.02
C PHE A 59 -18.95 -10.39 -7.88
N ASP A 60 -20.18 -10.88 -7.97
CA ASP A 60 -21.16 -10.81 -6.89
C ASP A 60 -21.01 -12.09 -6.06
N ASN A 61 -20.29 -12.00 -4.96
CA ASN A 61 -19.97 -13.12 -4.10
C ASN A 61 -19.97 -12.71 -2.63
N ASP A 62 -20.10 -13.68 -1.76
CA ASP A 62 -20.11 -13.47 -0.30
C ASP A 62 -18.73 -13.76 0.34
N TYR A 63 -17.65 -13.27 -0.27
CA TYR A 63 -16.29 -13.50 0.21
C TYR A 63 -15.79 -12.44 1.21
N VAL A 64 -16.47 -11.28 1.22
CA VAL A 64 -16.11 -10.15 2.06
C VAL A 64 -17.33 -9.56 2.75
N ASN A 65 -17.11 -9.02 3.95
CA ASN A 65 -18.04 -8.12 4.60
C ASN A 65 -17.57 -6.68 4.34
N ILE A 66 -18.46 -5.83 3.86
CA ILE A 66 -18.17 -4.42 3.64
C ILE A 66 -19.46 -3.59 3.71
N ASP A 67 -19.44 -2.52 4.49
CA ASP A 67 -20.47 -1.48 4.44
C ASP A 67 -20.07 -0.45 3.38
N VAL A 68 -20.71 -0.52 2.22
CA VAL A 68 -20.36 0.30 1.05
C VAL A 68 -20.52 1.80 1.35
N ASN A 69 -21.65 2.20 1.95
CA ASN A 69 -21.95 3.62 2.17
C ASN A 69 -21.01 4.23 3.23
N LYS A 70 -20.79 3.53 4.31
CA LYS A 70 -19.85 3.93 5.36
C LYS A 70 -18.43 3.99 4.86
N SER A 71 -18.01 3.00 4.05
CA SER A 71 -16.67 2.97 3.44
C SER A 71 -16.44 4.15 2.51
N ILE A 72 -17.41 4.49 1.66
CA ILE A 72 -17.35 5.66 0.77
C ILE A 72 -17.23 6.95 1.59
N SER A 73 -18.05 7.09 2.63
CA SER A 73 -18.02 8.27 3.52
C SER A 73 -16.66 8.43 4.20
N ASN A 74 -16.15 7.34 4.79
CA ASN A 74 -14.87 7.34 5.50
C ASN A 74 -13.67 7.63 4.58
N LEU A 75 -13.63 7.02 3.38
CA LEU A 75 -12.59 7.29 2.39
C LEU A 75 -12.59 8.75 1.94
N ASN A 76 -13.75 9.31 1.65
CA ASN A 76 -13.85 10.71 1.21
C ASN A 76 -13.46 11.68 2.33
N LYS A 77 -13.74 11.36 3.59
CA LYS A 77 -13.43 12.20 4.75
C LYS A 77 -11.98 12.08 5.18
N ASP A 78 -11.52 10.84 5.37
CA ASP A 78 -10.28 10.55 6.10
C ASP A 78 -9.17 9.98 5.20
N GLY A 79 -9.48 9.57 3.96
CA GLY A 79 -8.54 8.86 3.07
C GLY A 79 -8.34 7.37 3.40
N VAL A 80 -9.06 6.87 4.42
CA VAL A 80 -8.99 5.46 4.86
C VAL A 80 -10.34 4.99 5.37
N CYS A 81 -10.71 3.74 5.07
CA CYS A 81 -11.81 3.06 5.73
C CYS A 81 -11.38 1.70 6.28
N LEU A 82 -11.94 1.30 7.43
CA LEU A 82 -11.62 0.05 8.13
C LEU A 82 -12.79 -0.94 8.12
N ASP A 83 -13.84 -0.63 7.37
CA ASP A 83 -15.11 -1.36 7.40
C ASP A 83 -15.15 -2.47 6.34
N VAL A 84 -14.04 -3.22 6.19
CA VAL A 84 -13.94 -4.35 5.27
C VAL A 84 -13.26 -5.53 5.95
N SER A 85 -13.73 -6.76 5.69
CA SER A 85 -13.08 -7.97 6.18
C SER A 85 -13.35 -9.16 5.25
N LEU A 86 -12.45 -10.14 5.24
CA LEU A 86 -12.66 -11.43 4.61
C LEU A 86 -13.63 -12.27 5.44
N LYS A 87 -14.47 -13.06 4.80
CA LYS A 87 -15.18 -14.16 5.47
C LYS A 87 -14.19 -15.22 5.92
N LYS A 88 -14.52 -15.95 6.99
CA LYS A 88 -13.66 -16.97 7.59
C LYS A 88 -13.22 -18.02 6.57
N GLU A 89 -14.15 -18.59 5.83
CA GLU A 89 -13.86 -19.60 4.81
C GLU A 89 -12.95 -19.06 3.70
N THR A 90 -13.18 -17.80 3.26
CA THR A 90 -12.34 -17.15 2.25
C THR A 90 -10.89 -16.98 2.74
N LEU A 91 -10.73 -16.57 4.01
CA LEU A 91 -9.42 -16.44 4.63
C LEU A 91 -8.71 -17.80 4.71
N GLU A 92 -9.41 -18.84 5.16
CA GLU A 92 -8.86 -20.20 5.26
C GLU A 92 -8.39 -20.72 3.88
N ASN A 93 -9.20 -20.54 2.85
CA ASN A 93 -8.84 -20.90 1.47
C ASN A 93 -7.60 -20.13 0.96
N ILE A 94 -7.42 -18.87 1.34
CA ILE A 94 -6.22 -18.10 0.97
C ILE A 94 -4.99 -18.64 1.72
N ILE A 95 -5.11 -18.93 3.00
CA ILE A 95 -4.02 -19.49 3.81
C ILE A 95 -3.60 -20.88 3.28
N ASP A 96 -4.55 -21.74 2.98
CA ASP A 96 -4.28 -23.06 2.42
C ASP A 96 -3.56 -22.96 1.07
N TYR A 97 -4.01 -22.04 0.21
CA TYR A 97 -3.38 -21.78 -1.07
C TYR A 97 -1.90 -21.37 -0.94
N ILE A 98 -1.57 -20.48 -0.01
CA ILE A 98 -0.20 -19.96 0.12
C ILE A 98 0.75 -20.98 0.76
N ASN A 99 0.24 -21.95 1.51
CA ASN A 99 1.06 -22.95 2.18
C ASN A 99 1.96 -23.74 1.22
N ASP A 100 1.51 -23.96 -0.02
CA ASP A 100 2.26 -24.72 -1.02
C ASP A 100 2.94 -23.82 -2.07
N LYS A 101 3.08 -22.52 -1.79
CA LYS A 101 3.68 -21.57 -2.73
C LYS A 101 5.11 -21.19 -2.39
N GLU A 102 5.87 -20.91 -3.42
CA GLU A 102 7.19 -20.30 -3.30
C GLU A 102 7.07 -18.77 -3.24
N PHE A 103 7.76 -18.18 -2.30
CA PHE A 103 7.83 -16.74 -2.10
C PHE A 103 9.24 -16.24 -2.36
N ASN A 104 9.36 -15.03 -2.90
CA ASN A 104 10.64 -14.34 -3.01
C ASN A 104 11.17 -14.01 -1.60
N PHE A 105 12.39 -14.40 -1.32
CA PHE A 105 13.10 -14.19 -0.08
C PHE A 105 13.66 -12.76 -0.01
N ASN A 106 13.29 -11.99 1.01
CA ASN A 106 13.76 -10.62 1.21
C ASN A 106 13.64 -9.74 -0.05
N ARG A 107 12.58 -9.99 -0.86
CA ARG A 107 12.30 -9.32 -2.14
C ARG A 107 13.30 -9.61 -3.26
N ASP A 108 14.23 -10.50 -3.06
CA ASP A 108 15.10 -10.98 -4.15
C ASP A 108 14.29 -11.89 -5.08
N LYS A 109 14.13 -11.46 -6.34
CA LYS A 109 13.40 -12.23 -7.36
C LYS A 109 14.11 -13.52 -7.77
N ASN A 110 15.42 -13.61 -7.52
CA ASN A 110 16.25 -14.74 -7.87
C ASN A 110 16.33 -15.79 -6.74
N ARG A 111 15.90 -15.43 -5.52
CA ARG A 111 15.90 -16.34 -4.36
C ARG A 111 14.47 -16.57 -3.90
N LYS A 112 14.02 -17.81 -4.03
CA LYS A 112 12.69 -18.25 -3.59
C LYS A 112 12.82 -19.35 -2.54
N ILE A 113 11.85 -19.41 -1.66
CA ILE A 113 11.69 -20.49 -0.67
C ILE A 113 10.22 -20.89 -0.61
N ASN A 114 9.95 -22.14 -0.24
CA ASN A 114 8.60 -22.55 0.10
C ASN A 114 8.12 -21.79 1.34
N PHE A 115 6.87 -21.38 1.35
CA PHE A 115 6.28 -20.64 2.48
C PHE A 115 6.39 -21.41 3.80
N LYS A 116 6.27 -22.75 3.75
CA LYS A 116 6.39 -23.66 4.91
C LYS A 116 7.76 -23.58 5.58
N ASP A 117 8.80 -23.29 4.81
CA ASP A 117 10.19 -23.29 5.29
C ASP A 117 10.62 -21.95 5.92
N ARG A 118 9.72 -20.97 6.02
CA ARG A 118 10.03 -19.60 6.46
C ARG A 118 10.71 -19.48 7.82
N TYR A 119 10.47 -20.43 8.70
CA TYR A 119 11.09 -20.42 10.04
C TYR A 119 12.52 -20.98 10.07
N SER A 120 12.98 -21.56 8.96
CA SER A 120 14.33 -22.14 8.86
C SER A 120 15.42 -21.09 8.61
N PHE A 121 15.06 -19.85 8.35
CA PHE A 121 15.99 -18.78 7.94
C PHE A 121 16.02 -17.66 8.96
N LYS A 122 17.18 -17.45 9.61
CA LYS A 122 17.37 -16.38 10.61
C LYS A 122 17.47 -14.98 9.99
N ASP A 123 17.92 -14.89 8.73
CA ASP A 123 18.09 -13.66 7.96
C ASP A 123 16.83 -13.24 7.18
N LEU A 124 15.75 -14.00 7.31
CA LEU A 124 14.48 -13.70 6.68
C LEU A 124 13.72 -12.61 7.46
N TYR A 125 13.41 -11.49 6.80
CA TYR A 125 12.55 -10.43 7.35
C TYR A 125 11.28 -10.20 6.55
N ILE A 126 11.23 -10.59 5.26
CA ILE A 126 10.03 -10.50 4.44
C ILE A 126 10.02 -11.55 3.33
N LEU A 127 8.86 -12.17 3.16
CA LEU A 127 8.53 -12.95 1.98
C LEU A 127 7.54 -12.16 1.13
N ASN A 128 7.63 -12.28 -0.19
CA ASN A 128 6.60 -11.72 -1.04
C ASN A 128 6.27 -12.56 -2.26
N TYR A 129 4.97 -12.63 -2.57
CA TYR A 129 4.38 -13.35 -3.68
C TYR A 129 3.54 -12.39 -4.50
N MET A 130 3.96 -12.15 -5.74
CA MET A 130 3.35 -11.14 -6.62
C MET A 130 2.25 -11.73 -7.49
N ASN A 131 1.20 -10.93 -7.65
CA ASN A 131 0.05 -11.21 -8.52
C ASN A 131 -0.69 -12.53 -8.26
N PRO A 132 -0.93 -12.93 -6.99
CA PRO A 132 -1.68 -14.15 -6.69
C PRO A 132 -3.07 -14.21 -7.34
N HIS A 133 -3.68 -13.07 -7.66
CA HIS A 133 -4.98 -13.00 -8.33
C HIS A 133 -4.97 -13.53 -9.77
N LEU A 134 -3.79 -13.67 -10.39
CA LEU A 134 -3.67 -14.28 -11.72
C LEU A 134 -3.68 -15.81 -11.67
N GLU A 135 -3.36 -16.38 -10.50
CA GLU A 135 -3.23 -17.83 -10.32
C GLU A 135 -4.31 -18.43 -9.41
N ASN A 136 -5.00 -17.61 -8.62
CA ASN A 136 -6.03 -18.07 -7.68
C ASN A 136 -7.35 -17.30 -7.86
N ASP A 137 -8.38 -18.02 -8.25
CA ASP A 137 -9.70 -17.44 -8.51
C ASP A 137 -10.39 -16.90 -7.26
N ASN A 138 -10.15 -17.45 -6.08
CA ASN A 138 -10.72 -16.92 -4.84
C ASN A 138 -10.13 -15.55 -4.53
N ILE A 139 -8.81 -15.39 -4.64
CA ILE A 139 -8.15 -14.09 -4.47
C ILE A 139 -8.65 -13.11 -5.52
N LYS A 140 -8.75 -13.52 -6.78
CA LYS A 140 -9.28 -12.70 -7.86
C LYS A 140 -10.72 -12.23 -7.56
N LYS A 141 -11.59 -13.14 -7.13
CA LYS A 141 -12.99 -12.82 -6.78
C LYS A 141 -13.11 -11.93 -5.55
N VAL A 142 -12.22 -12.06 -4.56
CA VAL A 142 -12.11 -11.11 -3.43
C VAL A 142 -11.78 -9.72 -3.93
N LEU A 143 -10.69 -9.58 -4.68
CA LEU A 143 -10.19 -8.28 -5.13
C LEU A 143 -11.10 -7.62 -6.17
N LEU A 144 -11.89 -8.39 -6.92
CA LEU A 144 -12.88 -7.90 -7.89
C LEU A 144 -14.32 -8.04 -7.37
N ASN A 145 -14.50 -8.13 -6.04
CA ASN A 145 -15.83 -8.14 -5.44
C ASN A 145 -16.59 -6.86 -5.79
N LYS A 146 -17.87 -7.01 -6.19
CA LYS A 146 -18.73 -5.93 -6.66
C LYS A 146 -18.80 -4.74 -5.68
N ASN A 147 -18.93 -5.02 -4.39
CA ASN A 147 -19.05 -3.99 -3.36
C ASN A 147 -17.71 -3.27 -3.13
N ILE A 148 -16.59 -3.99 -3.12
CA ILE A 148 -15.25 -3.38 -3.07
C ILE A 148 -15.06 -2.44 -4.26
N ILE A 149 -15.34 -2.92 -5.48
CA ILE A 149 -15.19 -2.12 -6.70
C ILE A 149 -16.11 -0.91 -6.69
N GLN A 150 -17.32 -1.01 -6.15
CA GLN A 150 -18.23 0.13 -6.00
C GLN A 150 -17.64 1.21 -5.09
N VAL A 151 -17.03 0.85 -3.96
CA VAL A 151 -16.35 1.77 -3.05
C VAL A 151 -15.16 2.43 -3.75
N ILE A 152 -14.29 1.63 -4.38
CA ILE A 152 -13.11 2.11 -5.11
C ILE A 152 -13.52 3.07 -6.24
N LYS A 153 -14.50 2.69 -7.06
CA LYS A 153 -15.02 3.50 -8.16
C LYS A 153 -15.59 4.82 -7.68
N SER A 154 -16.31 4.83 -6.58
CA SER A 154 -16.88 6.06 -5.99
C SER A 154 -15.77 7.05 -5.62
N TYR A 155 -14.69 6.59 -5.01
CA TYR A 155 -13.55 7.44 -4.65
C TYR A 155 -12.73 7.90 -5.86
N LEU A 156 -12.39 6.98 -6.76
CA LEU A 156 -11.59 7.28 -7.94
C LEU A 156 -12.36 8.12 -8.97
N GLY A 157 -13.68 7.92 -9.08
CA GLY A 157 -14.59 8.59 -10.00
C GLY A 157 -14.59 7.99 -11.41
N VAL A 158 -13.98 6.82 -11.61
CA VAL A 158 -13.97 6.01 -12.85
C VAL A 158 -13.93 4.54 -12.49
N ASP A 159 -14.20 3.66 -13.46
CA ASP A 159 -13.93 2.23 -13.29
C ASP A 159 -12.42 2.03 -13.03
N PRO A 160 -12.05 1.37 -11.91
CA PRO A 160 -10.65 1.18 -11.57
C PRO A 160 -9.99 0.12 -12.45
N ILE A 161 -8.66 0.20 -12.52
CA ILE A 161 -7.82 -0.88 -13.04
C ILE A 161 -7.15 -1.53 -11.84
N LEU A 162 -7.33 -2.85 -11.66
CA LEU A 162 -6.52 -3.63 -10.73
C LEU A 162 -5.15 -3.82 -11.40
N GLU A 163 -4.13 -3.14 -10.89
CA GLU A 163 -2.83 -3.07 -11.53
C GLU A 163 -1.92 -4.22 -11.10
N TRP A 164 -1.91 -4.53 -9.81
CA TRP A 164 -1.20 -5.66 -9.23
C TRP A 164 -1.82 -6.07 -7.90
N SER A 165 -1.51 -7.28 -7.47
CA SER A 165 -1.75 -7.74 -6.11
C SER A 165 -0.49 -8.39 -5.54
N GLN A 166 -0.43 -8.49 -4.22
CA GLN A 166 0.71 -9.07 -3.53
C GLN A 166 0.27 -9.70 -2.22
N ILE A 167 0.85 -10.84 -1.89
CA ILE A 167 0.88 -11.33 -0.52
C ILE A 167 2.30 -11.09 -0.03
N TYR A 168 2.43 -10.39 1.09
CA TYR A 168 3.71 -10.28 1.78
C TYR A 168 3.58 -10.77 3.22
N TRP A 169 4.68 -11.34 3.71
CA TRP A 169 4.76 -11.91 5.04
C TRP A 169 6.00 -11.36 5.74
N SER A 170 5.78 -10.46 6.70
CA SER A 170 6.86 -9.85 7.48
C SER A 170 7.19 -10.75 8.66
N MET A 171 8.47 -11.03 8.85
CA MET A 171 9.02 -11.85 9.94
C MET A 171 9.69 -10.95 10.98
N PRO A 172 9.72 -11.34 12.26
CA PRO A 172 10.57 -10.71 13.25
C PRO A 172 12.03 -10.76 12.79
N PHE A 173 12.71 -9.62 12.83
CA PHE A 173 14.12 -9.55 12.47
C PHE A 173 14.95 -9.20 13.71
N LYS A 174 15.96 -10.00 14.01
CA LYS A 174 16.73 -9.93 15.24
C LYS A 174 18.20 -9.71 14.97
N ASP A 175 18.87 -8.95 15.84
CA ASP A 175 20.32 -8.86 15.87
C ASP A 175 20.98 -10.13 16.42
N GLU A 176 22.31 -10.12 16.48
CA GLU A 176 23.11 -11.25 17.00
C GLU A 176 22.83 -11.56 18.48
N ASN A 177 22.33 -10.56 19.23
CA ASN A 177 21.97 -10.67 20.64
C ASN A 177 20.52 -11.10 20.86
N GLY A 178 19.75 -11.30 19.77
CA GLY A 178 18.33 -11.69 19.81
C GLY A 178 17.35 -10.53 20.02
N ASN A 179 17.81 -9.27 19.98
CA ASN A 179 16.95 -8.11 20.08
C ASN A 179 16.24 -7.84 18.76
N ASN A 180 14.94 -7.47 18.81
CA ASN A 180 14.20 -7.09 17.62
C ASN A 180 14.76 -5.76 17.05
N ILE A 181 15.15 -5.77 15.80
CA ILE A 181 15.67 -4.62 15.09
C ILE A 181 14.91 -4.39 13.79
N SER A 182 15.00 -3.17 13.26
CA SER A 182 14.46 -2.88 11.93
C SER A 182 15.31 -3.55 10.85
N PRO A 183 14.70 -4.22 9.86
CA PRO A 183 15.44 -4.81 8.75
C PRO A 183 16.20 -3.75 7.92
N PRO A 184 17.23 -4.17 7.16
CA PRO A 184 18.16 -3.26 6.48
C PRO A 184 17.54 -2.25 5.52
N ASN A 185 16.39 -2.54 4.94
CA ASN A 185 15.81 -1.74 3.84
C ASN A 185 14.88 -0.60 4.27
N ASN A 186 14.86 -0.24 5.56
CA ASN A 186 14.13 0.92 6.12
C ASN A 186 12.70 1.15 5.57
N GLU A 187 11.92 0.07 5.42
CA GLU A 187 10.55 0.14 4.88
C GLU A 187 9.52 0.62 5.90
N PHE A 188 9.94 0.72 7.16
CA PHE A 188 9.12 1.07 8.30
C PHE A 188 9.12 2.58 8.65
N GLY A 189 9.77 3.41 7.82
CA GLY A 189 9.71 4.86 7.95
C GLY A 189 8.45 5.46 7.31
N TYR A 190 7.96 6.57 7.86
CA TYR A 190 6.86 7.30 7.25
C TYR A 190 7.16 7.73 5.83
N HIS A 191 6.25 7.44 4.93
CA HIS A 191 6.33 7.82 3.52
C HIS A 191 4.93 7.95 2.92
N TYR A 192 4.86 8.48 1.71
CA TYR A 192 3.68 8.38 0.86
C TYR A 192 4.05 7.75 -0.47
N ASP A 193 3.07 7.10 -1.10
CA ASP A 193 3.25 6.45 -2.39
C ASP A 193 3.01 7.40 -3.56
N ILE A 194 3.62 7.05 -4.71
CA ILE A 194 3.44 7.72 -5.99
C ILE A 194 3.20 6.62 -7.03
N ASP A 195 2.07 5.94 -6.86
CA ASP A 195 1.70 4.79 -7.69
C ASP A 195 0.64 5.15 -8.74
N GLY A 196 0.18 6.40 -8.75
CA GLY A 196 -0.80 6.91 -9.69
C GLY A 196 -1.06 8.40 -9.50
N PHE A 197 -1.83 9.01 -10.39
CA PHE A 197 -2.38 10.35 -10.17
C PHE A 197 -3.52 10.30 -9.15
N LYS A 198 -4.32 9.25 -9.19
CA LYS A 198 -5.30 8.90 -8.17
C LYS A 198 -5.41 7.38 -8.09
N PHE A 199 -5.25 6.83 -6.92
CA PHE A 199 -5.19 5.39 -6.69
C PHE A 199 -5.59 5.05 -5.26
N LEU A 200 -5.92 3.78 -5.03
CA LEU A 200 -6.22 3.22 -3.72
C LEU A 200 -5.54 1.87 -3.58
N LYS A 201 -5.19 1.51 -2.36
CA LYS A 201 -4.82 0.15 -2.00
C LYS A 201 -5.84 -0.44 -1.02
N ILE A 202 -6.09 -1.74 -1.16
CA ILE A 202 -6.79 -2.53 -0.16
C ILE A 202 -5.79 -3.45 0.52
N PHE A 203 -5.98 -3.68 1.79
CA PHE A 203 -5.15 -4.55 2.62
C PHE A 203 -6.07 -5.48 3.42
N PHE A 204 -5.70 -6.76 3.52
CA PHE A 204 -6.30 -7.73 4.40
C PHE A 204 -5.22 -8.39 5.23
N TYR A 205 -5.36 -8.35 6.55
CA TYR A 205 -4.51 -9.09 7.47
C TYR A 205 -4.81 -10.58 7.38
N LEU A 206 -3.80 -11.38 7.11
CA LEU A 206 -3.88 -12.86 7.06
C LEU A 206 -3.53 -13.50 8.41
N THR A 207 -2.98 -12.71 9.32
CA THR A 207 -2.69 -13.04 10.73
C THR A 207 -3.43 -12.09 11.65
N ASN A 208 -3.49 -12.38 12.94
CA ASN A 208 -3.86 -11.35 13.92
C ASN A 208 -2.77 -10.29 13.95
N VAL A 209 -3.15 -9.03 14.07
CA VAL A 209 -2.22 -7.91 14.13
C VAL A 209 -2.61 -7.03 15.31
N GLU A 210 -1.83 -7.11 16.37
CA GLU A 210 -1.90 -6.26 17.54
C GLU A 210 -0.82 -5.16 17.48
N LYS A 211 -0.61 -4.42 18.55
CA LYS A 211 0.32 -3.28 18.54
C LYS A 211 1.77 -3.69 18.24
N ASP A 212 2.17 -4.89 18.65
CA ASP A 212 3.53 -5.38 18.53
C ASP A 212 3.74 -6.28 17.30
N ASP A 213 2.68 -6.59 16.56
CA ASP A 213 2.72 -7.42 15.34
C ASP A 213 3.00 -6.60 14.07
N GLY A 214 3.55 -5.41 14.24
CA GLY A 214 3.91 -4.55 13.11
C GLY A 214 2.72 -3.93 12.39
N PRO A 215 1.75 -3.31 13.09
CA PRO A 215 0.56 -2.75 12.48
C PRO A 215 0.89 -1.66 11.45
N HIS A 216 -0.02 -1.49 10.51
CA HIS A 216 0.00 -0.35 9.60
C HIS A 216 -0.38 0.94 10.37
N VAL A 217 0.33 2.02 10.08
CA VAL A 217 0.04 3.34 10.66
C VAL A 217 -0.26 4.32 9.54
N PHE A 218 -1.43 4.92 9.60
CA PHE A 218 -1.92 5.93 8.68
C PHE A 218 -1.94 7.31 9.34
N VAL A 219 -1.60 8.37 8.61
CA VAL A 219 -1.60 9.74 9.13
C VAL A 219 -2.69 10.55 8.44
N LYS A 220 -3.78 10.84 9.16
CA LYS A 220 -4.88 11.64 8.65
C LYS A 220 -4.45 13.05 8.25
N ASN A 221 -5.24 13.71 7.41
CA ASN A 221 -5.05 15.11 6.98
C ASN A 221 -3.72 15.38 6.25
N THR A 222 -3.11 14.33 5.66
CA THR A 222 -1.86 14.45 4.90
C THR A 222 -2.03 14.24 3.39
N GLY A 223 -3.27 14.19 2.90
CA GLY A 223 -3.58 13.96 1.47
C GLY A 223 -3.21 15.12 0.55
N GLU A 224 -3.13 16.35 1.07
CA GLU A 224 -2.82 17.52 0.28
C GLU A 224 -1.39 17.49 -0.28
N LYS A 225 -1.25 17.74 -1.58
CA LYS A 225 0.04 17.79 -2.28
C LYS A 225 0.58 19.24 -2.26
N ASN A 226 1.17 19.61 -1.15
CA ASN A 226 1.80 20.92 -0.94
C ASN A 226 3.33 20.85 -1.02
N LEU A 227 4.00 22.02 -0.91
CA LEU A 227 5.46 22.12 -1.01
C LEU A 227 6.18 21.24 0.05
N PHE A 228 5.65 21.20 1.28
CA PHE A 228 6.23 20.36 2.32
C PHE A 228 6.26 18.89 1.89
N LYS A 229 5.14 18.38 1.38
CA LYS A 229 5.00 16.99 0.93
C LYS A 229 5.86 16.70 -0.31
N LEU A 230 5.95 17.66 -1.22
CA LEU A 230 6.81 17.56 -2.39
C LEU A 230 8.27 17.31 -2.01
N LEU A 231 8.77 18.01 -0.98
CA LEU A 231 10.15 17.94 -0.52
C LEU A 231 10.42 16.74 0.43
N ASN A 232 9.38 16.22 1.07
CA ASN A 232 9.49 15.24 2.16
C ASN A 232 8.69 13.99 1.85
N ARG A 233 9.09 13.22 0.81
CA ARG A 233 8.43 11.95 0.50
C ARG A 233 8.58 10.92 1.62
N ARG A 234 9.75 10.91 2.26
CA ARG A 234 10.02 10.12 3.47
C ARG A 234 10.38 11.08 4.57
N ILE A 235 9.83 10.86 5.75
CA ILE A 235 10.05 11.72 6.91
C ILE A 235 10.21 10.89 8.18
N ASP A 236 10.92 11.45 9.14
CA ASP A 236 11.10 10.82 10.44
C ASP A 236 9.89 10.99 11.37
N GLU A 237 9.87 10.22 12.44
CA GLU A 237 8.82 10.20 13.46
C GLU A 237 8.63 11.56 14.13
N ASN A 238 9.74 12.25 14.45
CA ASN A 238 9.70 13.53 15.14
C ASN A 238 9.02 14.59 14.28
N LEU A 239 9.31 14.58 12.97
CA LEU A 239 8.72 15.53 12.04
C LEU A 239 7.23 15.28 11.82
N ILE A 240 6.79 14.00 11.75
CA ILE A 240 5.37 13.64 11.73
C ILE A 240 4.66 14.13 12.98
N THR A 241 5.20 13.81 14.16
CA THR A 241 4.60 14.20 15.43
C THR A 241 4.49 15.71 15.57
N LYS A 242 5.56 16.43 15.24
CA LYS A 242 5.61 17.90 15.31
C LYS A 242 4.61 18.58 14.36
N LYS A 243 4.44 18.03 13.13
CA LYS A 243 3.65 18.70 12.10
C LYS A 243 2.19 18.24 12.06
N PHE A 244 1.93 16.98 12.39
CA PHE A 244 0.61 16.34 12.27
C PHE A 244 0.13 15.76 13.60
N ASN A 245 0.40 16.42 14.68
CA ASN A 245 0.12 16.03 16.06
C ASN A 245 -1.15 15.18 16.21
N ASN A 246 -1.02 13.97 16.76
CA ASN A 246 -2.10 13.02 17.05
C ASN A 246 -3.00 12.61 15.84
N GLN A 247 -2.56 12.81 14.60
CA GLN A 247 -3.28 12.35 13.41
C GLN A 247 -2.96 10.90 13.04
N ASN A 248 -2.08 10.24 13.79
CA ASN A 248 -1.71 8.85 13.56
C ASN A 248 -2.86 7.92 13.93
N LYS A 249 -3.21 7.02 13.02
CA LYS A 249 -4.14 5.93 13.25
C LYS A 249 -3.42 4.60 13.10
N ILE A 250 -3.22 3.90 14.20
CA ILE A 250 -2.66 2.54 14.22
C ILE A 250 -3.79 1.59 13.84
N ILE A 251 -3.57 0.78 12.80
CA ILE A 251 -4.57 -0.15 12.27
C ILE A 251 -4.23 -1.54 12.76
N VAL A 252 -4.91 -1.96 13.81
CA VAL A 252 -4.87 -3.32 14.37
C VAL A 252 -6.11 -4.09 13.97
N GLY A 253 -6.07 -5.42 14.03
CA GLY A 253 -7.24 -6.23 13.74
C GLY A 253 -6.97 -7.73 13.81
N LYS A 254 -8.06 -8.51 13.94
CA LYS A 254 -7.98 -9.97 13.83
C LYS A 254 -7.68 -10.38 12.39
N LYS A 255 -7.17 -11.60 12.22
CA LYS A 255 -7.02 -12.20 10.88
C LYS A 255 -8.33 -12.10 10.09
N GLY A 256 -8.22 -11.71 8.84
CA GLY A 256 -9.35 -11.39 7.95
C GLY A 256 -9.76 -9.91 7.98
N SER A 257 -9.39 -9.12 9.02
CA SER A 257 -9.66 -7.67 9.00
C SER A 257 -8.94 -6.98 7.84
N GLY A 258 -9.58 -5.99 7.23
CA GLY A 258 -9.00 -5.24 6.14
C GLY A 258 -9.28 -3.74 6.22
N PHE A 259 -8.61 -3.01 5.35
CA PHE A 259 -8.81 -1.57 5.18
C PHE A 259 -8.53 -1.16 3.74
N ILE A 260 -9.17 -0.07 3.31
CA ILE A 260 -8.92 0.56 2.02
C ILE A 260 -8.34 1.94 2.30
N GLU A 261 -7.26 2.29 1.60
CA GLU A 261 -6.47 3.48 1.91
C GLU A 261 -5.98 4.17 0.64
N ASP A 262 -6.01 5.50 0.66
CA ASP A 262 -5.25 6.33 -0.27
C ASP A 262 -3.81 6.46 0.26
N THR A 263 -2.93 5.60 -0.20
CA THR A 263 -1.52 5.58 0.22
C THR A 263 -0.71 6.78 -0.30
N SER A 264 -1.36 7.74 -0.97
CA SER A 264 -0.76 9.06 -1.18
C SER A 264 -0.72 9.91 0.10
N PHE A 265 -1.43 9.54 1.17
CA PHE A 265 -1.25 10.07 2.53
C PHE A 265 0.03 9.49 3.15
N TYR A 266 0.58 10.16 4.18
CA TYR A 266 1.68 9.56 4.94
C TYR A 266 1.20 8.33 5.70
N HIS A 267 1.99 7.28 5.56
CA HIS A 267 1.76 6.01 6.24
C HIS A 267 3.08 5.29 6.48
N LYS A 268 3.06 4.26 7.31
CA LYS A 268 4.18 3.33 7.49
C LYS A 268 3.68 1.94 7.88
N GLY A 269 4.45 0.90 7.56
CA GLY A 269 4.44 -0.34 8.33
C GLY A 269 5.30 -0.18 9.57
N THR A 270 5.11 -1.01 10.57
CA THR A 270 6.01 -1.11 11.72
C THR A 270 6.68 -2.48 11.73
N ALA A 271 7.85 -2.57 12.33
CA ALA A 271 8.58 -3.84 12.44
C ALA A 271 7.80 -4.78 13.36
N PRO A 272 7.52 -6.02 12.95
CA PRO A 272 6.76 -6.96 13.77
C PRO A 272 7.66 -7.66 14.80
N ILE A 273 7.10 -7.91 16.00
CA ILE A 273 7.67 -8.83 16.99
C ILE A 273 7.19 -10.26 16.72
N ASN A 274 5.97 -10.42 16.21
CA ASN A 274 5.44 -11.65 15.67
C ASN A 274 5.28 -11.54 14.14
N GLU A 275 5.05 -12.65 13.45
CA GLU A 275 4.85 -12.62 12.00
C GLU A 275 3.55 -11.89 11.61
N ARG A 276 3.61 -11.19 10.48
CA ARG A 276 2.44 -10.52 9.91
C ARG A 276 2.27 -10.85 8.43
N GLY A 277 1.18 -11.52 8.09
CA GLY A 277 0.75 -11.78 6.72
C GLY A 277 -0.26 -10.74 6.23
N VAL A 278 -0.10 -10.27 4.99
CA VAL A 278 -0.99 -9.29 4.36
C VAL A 278 -1.22 -9.62 2.91
N LEU A 279 -2.49 -9.66 2.48
CA LEU A 279 -2.90 -9.58 1.08
C LEU A 279 -3.21 -8.12 0.75
N THR A 280 -2.61 -7.60 -0.32
CA THR A 280 -2.85 -6.22 -0.78
C THR A 280 -2.96 -6.15 -2.29
N CYS A 281 -3.64 -5.14 -2.81
CA CYS A 281 -3.60 -4.80 -4.23
C CYS A 281 -3.75 -3.30 -4.48
N LEU A 282 -3.33 -2.87 -5.67
CA LEU A 282 -3.41 -1.51 -6.16
C LEU A 282 -4.53 -1.38 -7.19
N TYR A 283 -5.41 -0.40 -6.96
CA TYR A 283 -6.38 0.08 -7.93
C TYR A 283 -6.00 1.48 -8.41
N ASN A 284 -5.94 1.64 -9.72
CA ASN A 284 -5.51 2.87 -10.35
C ASN A 284 -6.54 3.38 -11.36
N ILE A 285 -6.47 4.67 -11.70
CA ILE A 285 -7.27 5.27 -12.77
C ILE A 285 -6.69 5.03 -14.17
N SER A 286 -5.44 4.57 -14.27
CA SER A 286 -4.73 4.29 -15.53
C SER A 286 -3.59 3.29 -15.30
N LYS A 287 -3.21 2.55 -16.35
CA LYS A 287 -1.98 1.73 -16.38
C LYS A 287 -0.77 2.62 -16.66
N TRP A 288 0.35 2.32 -16.02
CA TRP A 288 1.62 3.06 -16.15
C TRP A 288 2.76 2.20 -16.70
#